data_e7a6ba618d001d5edd9e768da99d8f41
#
_entry.id   e7a6ba618d001d5edd9e768da99d8f41
#
_cell.length_a   1.000
_cell.length_b   1.000
_cell.length_c   1.000
_cell.angle_alpha   90.00
_cell.angle_beta   90.00
_cell.angle_gamma   90.00
#
_symmetry.space_group_name_H-M   'P 1'
#
loop_
_entity.id
_entity.type
_entity.pdbx_description
1 polymer ?
#
loop_
_entity_poly.entity_id
_entity_poly.type
_entity_poly.pdbx_seq_one_letter_code
_entity_poly.pdbx_strand_id
1 'polypeptide(L)'
;MIKTARQLKDKVKNLVGDTNLNNKSQTMVRNFIMERFLERISQSEYRDNFILKGGMLVASLIGLDMRATMDIDTTVRSLPLTMPEAKKIINEIINVPVDDRIEFKVLQASNIMEEHDYPGIRFTLGAKFDKMNERIKIDISTGDVITPAAVMYSYKLMFEERSIPIYTYNIETLLAEKLETVMARGTANTRMRDFYDIHVILEQEKDSILIENLQKAFLATSQKRDTVHLIPRFYEILDEINQSELMERDWNNFKNNSFFVGALTWQDVLISTSKLAELTIDTQEMTMQSEEEEQEEFGMAMV
;
A
#
# COMPACT_ATOMS: atom_id res chain seq x y z
N MET A 1 -6.30 18.97 -19.10
CA MET A 1 -7.05 17.72 -18.73
C MET A 1 -7.28 16.86 -19.97
N ILE A 2 -7.06 15.55 -19.87
CA ILE A 2 -7.26 14.58 -20.97
C ILE A 2 -8.77 14.29 -21.09
N LYS A 3 -9.31 14.42 -22.28
CA LYS A 3 -10.76 14.30 -22.55
C LYS A 3 -11.14 13.13 -23.47
N THR A 4 -10.17 12.44 -24.08
CA THR A 4 -10.41 11.31 -24.97
C THR A 4 -9.41 10.18 -24.76
N ALA A 5 -9.83 8.94 -25.04
CA ALA A 5 -8.97 7.77 -24.97
C ALA A 5 -7.76 7.87 -25.92
N ARG A 6 -7.89 8.56 -27.06
CA ARG A 6 -6.77 8.82 -27.97
C ARG A 6 -5.73 9.72 -27.32
N GLN A 7 -6.13 10.86 -26.74
CA GLN A 7 -5.21 11.76 -26.02
C GLN A 7 -4.45 11.03 -24.89
N LEU A 8 -5.16 10.16 -24.14
CA LEU A 8 -4.52 9.35 -23.09
C LEU A 8 -3.46 8.42 -23.68
N LYS A 9 -3.80 7.67 -24.73
CA LYS A 9 -2.87 6.76 -25.39
C LYS A 9 -1.65 7.49 -25.96
N ASP A 10 -1.84 8.65 -26.57
CA ASP A 10 -0.76 9.46 -27.11
C ASP A 10 0.18 9.96 -25.99
N LYS A 11 -0.37 10.40 -24.83
CA LYS A 11 0.42 10.79 -23.66
C LYS A 11 1.19 9.61 -23.06
N VAL A 12 0.54 8.47 -22.91
CA VAL A 12 1.17 7.24 -22.42
C VAL A 12 2.30 6.79 -23.37
N LYS A 13 2.06 6.81 -24.69
CA LYS A 13 3.07 6.46 -25.69
C LYS A 13 4.28 7.38 -25.60
N ASN A 14 4.08 8.68 -25.46
CA ASN A 14 5.17 9.65 -25.32
C ASN A 14 6.00 9.42 -24.04
N LEU A 15 5.37 8.94 -22.96
CA LEU A 15 6.06 8.65 -21.69
C LEU A 15 6.80 7.31 -21.73
N VAL A 16 6.21 6.28 -22.33
CA VAL A 16 6.78 4.92 -22.37
C VAL A 16 7.82 4.76 -23.47
N GLY A 17 7.76 5.58 -24.53
CA GLY A 17 8.55 5.43 -25.76
C GLY A 17 8.01 4.32 -26.67
N ASP A 18 8.72 4.09 -27.78
CA ASP A 18 8.34 3.06 -28.78
C ASP A 18 8.70 1.62 -28.37
N THR A 19 9.13 1.40 -27.14
CA THR A 19 9.42 0.05 -26.65
C THR A 19 8.12 -0.74 -26.49
N ASN A 20 8.13 -2.01 -26.94
CA ASN A 20 7.00 -2.96 -26.91
C ASN A 20 6.56 -3.36 -25.48
N LEU A 21 6.45 -2.40 -24.58
CA LEU A 21 6.04 -2.61 -23.19
C LEU A 21 4.52 -2.45 -23.06
N ASN A 22 3.77 -3.37 -23.69
CA ASN A 22 2.30 -3.41 -23.55
C ASN A 22 1.84 -3.36 -22.09
N ASN A 23 2.55 -4.05 -21.20
CA ASN A 23 2.26 -4.07 -19.77
C ASN A 23 2.45 -2.69 -19.11
N LYS A 24 3.53 -1.95 -19.45
CA LYS A 24 3.78 -0.61 -18.90
C LYS A 24 2.68 0.36 -19.35
N SER A 25 2.33 0.34 -20.63
CA SER A 25 1.27 1.20 -21.19
C SER A 25 -0.09 0.92 -20.57
N GLN A 26 -0.46 -0.35 -20.41
CA GLN A 26 -1.73 -0.73 -19.76
C GLN A 26 -1.77 -0.30 -18.29
N THR A 27 -0.65 -0.46 -17.58
CA THR A 27 -0.54 -0.02 -16.18
C THR A 27 -0.74 1.49 -16.07
N MET A 28 -0.13 2.28 -16.95
CA MET A 28 -0.29 3.74 -16.94
C MET A 28 -1.70 4.20 -17.27
N VAL A 29 -2.37 3.54 -18.23
CA VAL A 29 -3.79 3.79 -18.50
C VAL A 29 -4.63 3.50 -17.26
N ARG A 30 -4.38 2.37 -16.59
CA ARG A 30 -5.12 2.00 -15.38
C ARG A 30 -4.85 2.97 -14.22
N ASN A 31 -3.61 3.38 -14.00
CA ASN A 31 -3.27 4.38 -12.99
C ASN A 31 -4.00 5.71 -13.25
N PHE A 32 -4.05 6.18 -14.49
CA PHE A 32 -4.83 7.37 -14.84
C PHE A 32 -6.32 7.22 -14.44
N ILE A 33 -6.93 6.07 -14.70
CA ILE A 33 -8.32 5.81 -14.32
C ILE A 33 -8.47 5.75 -12.79
N MET A 34 -7.53 5.12 -12.09
CA MET A 34 -7.52 5.06 -10.62
C MET A 34 -7.40 6.46 -9.99
N GLU A 35 -6.56 7.33 -10.54
CA GLU A 35 -6.46 8.73 -10.11
C GLU A 35 -7.79 9.49 -10.25
N ARG A 36 -8.56 9.23 -11.31
CA ARG A 36 -9.87 9.88 -11.47
C ARG A 36 -10.89 9.41 -10.43
N PHE A 37 -10.74 8.18 -9.94
CA PHE A 37 -11.51 7.71 -8.79
C PHE A 37 -11.05 8.38 -7.48
N LEU A 38 -9.74 8.50 -7.24
CA LEU A 38 -9.21 9.23 -6.09
C LEU A 38 -9.64 10.70 -6.09
N GLU A 39 -9.72 11.33 -7.26
CA GLU A 39 -10.22 12.70 -7.38
C GLU A 39 -11.68 12.82 -6.95
N ARG A 40 -12.52 11.83 -7.25
CA ARG A 40 -13.90 11.78 -6.75
C ARG A 40 -13.95 11.62 -5.25
N ILE A 41 -13.10 10.77 -4.66
CA ILE A 41 -12.97 10.71 -3.19
C ILE A 41 -12.62 12.09 -2.63
N SER A 42 -11.60 12.76 -3.19
CA SER A 42 -11.13 14.05 -2.69
C SER A 42 -12.17 15.18 -2.74
N GLN A 43 -13.17 15.05 -3.61
CA GLN A 43 -14.27 16.02 -3.79
C GLN A 43 -15.57 15.57 -3.14
N SER A 44 -15.64 14.35 -2.60
CA SER A 44 -16.81 13.81 -1.93
C SER A 44 -16.86 14.25 -0.47
N GLU A 45 -18.02 14.07 0.17
CA GLU A 45 -18.18 14.19 1.61
C GLU A 45 -17.38 13.16 2.41
N TYR A 46 -16.91 12.08 1.75
CA TYR A 46 -16.12 11.00 2.33
C TYR A 46 -14.62 11.24 2.30
N ARG A 47 -14.13 12.39 1.81
CA ARG A 47 -12.70 12.72 1.71
C ARG A 47 -11.94 12.45 3.00
N ASP A 48 -12.51 12.85 4.12
CA ASP A 48 -11.85 12.78 5.43
C ASP A 48 -11.95 11.37 6.07
N ASN A 49 -12.72 10.48 5.45
CA ASN A 49 -12.89 9.10 5.91
C ASN A 49 -11.98 8.11 5.18
N PHE A 50 -11.70 8.33 3.89
CA PHE A 50 -10.85 7.44 3.10
C PHE A 50 -9.39 7.81 3.25
N ILE A 51 -8.56 6.82 3.57
CA ILE A 51 -7.12 6.97 3.74
C ILE A 51 -6.42 6.03 2.76
N LEU A 52 -5.69 6.60 1.81
CA LEU A 52 -4.94 5.86 0.79
C LEU A 52 -3.73 5.18 1.43
N LYS A 53 -3.49 3.91 1.06
CA LYS A 53 -2.34 3.13 1.48
C LYS A 53 -1.79 2.27 0.34
N GLY A 54 -0.88 1.35 0.64
CA GLY A 54 -0.45 0.33 -0.30
C GLY A 54 0.31 0.85 -1.52
N GLY A 55 0.18 0.09 -2.62
CA GLY A 55 1.00 0.30 -3.82
C GLY A 55 0.78 1.64 -4.51
N MET A 56 -0.42 2.21 -4.46
CA MET A 56 -0.69 3.50 -5.10
C MET A 56 -0.08 4.68 -4.34
N LEU A 57 -0.04 4.59 -3.00
CA LEU A 57 0.70 5.56 -2.19
C LEU A 57 2.20 5.47 -2.46
N VAL A 58 2.78 4.26 -2.47
CA VAL A 58 4.21 4.09 -2.81
C VAL A 58 4.51 4.70 -4.18
N ALA A 59 3.71 4.39 -5.20
CA ALA A 59 3.89 4.94 -6.55
C ALA A 59 3.82 6.48 -6.61
N SER A 60 3.03 7.11 -5.74
CA SER A 60 2.93 8.56 -5.66
C SER A 60 4.14 9.22 -4.97
N LEU A 61 4.78 8.50 -4.05
CA LEU A 61 5.98 8.95 -3.35
C LEU A 61 7.22 8.88 -4.25
N ILE A 62 7.44 7.74 -4.90
CA ILE A 62 8.68 7.45 -5.63
C ILE A 62 8.57 7.62 -7.15
N GLY A 63 7.36 7.83 -7.69
CA GLY A 63 7.07 7.95 -9.12
C GLY A 63 6.57 6.65 -9.78
N LEU A 64 5.66 6.79 -10.74
CA LEU A 64 5.02 5.68 -11.45
C LEU A 64 5.99 4.85 -12.31
N ASP A 65 7.11 5.42 -12.74
CA ASP A 65 8.15 4.70 -13.47
C ASP A 65 8.90 3.72 -12.57
N MET A 66 8.95 4.02 -11.29
CA MET A 66 9.63 3.23 -10.26
C MET A 66 8.70 2.24 -9.56
N ARG A 67 7.37 2.39 -9.68
CA ARG A 67 6.43 1.52 -8.99
C ARG A 67 5.08 1.47 -9.70
N ALA A 68 4.76 0.33 -10.26
CA ALA A 68 3.44 0.07 -10.84
C ALA A 68 2.50 -0.57 -9.81
N THR A 69 1.24 -0.15 -9.82
CA THR A 69 0.18 -0.78 -9.03
C THR A 69 -1.03 -1.11 -9.91
N MET A 70 -1.83 -2.06 -9.45
CA MET A 70 -3.00 -2.55 -10.19
C MET A 70 -4.30 -2.28 -9.45
N ASP A 71 -4.21 -1.96 -8.16
CA ASP A 71 -5.33 -1.83 -7.24
C ASP A 71 -5.16 -0.55 -6.41
N ILE A 72 -6.29 -0.01 -5.94
CA ILE A 72 -6.33 1.07 -4.95
C ILE A 72 -6.56 0.40 -3.59
N ASP A 73 -5.62 0.55 -2.68
CA ASP A 73 -5.76 0.10 -1.30
C ASP A 73 -6.13 1.29 -0.42
N THR A 74 -7.22 1.18 0.33
CA THR A 74 -7.67 2.21 1.27
C THR A 74 -8.09 1.59 2.60
N THR A 75 -7.96 2.37 3.66
CA THR A 75 -8.68 2.10 4.91
C THR A 75 -9.67 3.21 5.19
N VAL A 76 -10.77 2.88 5.86
CA VAL A 76 -11.76 3.88 6.26
C VAL A 76 -11.76 4.07 7.77
N ARG A 77 -11.92 5.33 8.18
CA ARG A 77 -12.09 5.71 9.58
C ARG A 77 -13.45 6.33 9.81
N SER A 78 -14.01 6.09 10.99
CA SER A 78 -15.31 6.72 11.44
C SER A 78 -16.48 6.44 10.50
N LEU A 79 -16.44 5.32 9.77
CA LEU A 79 -17.53 4.82 8.95
C LEU A 79 -17.78 3.35 9.27
N PRO A 80 -19.03 2.92 9.38
CA PRO A 80 -19.34 1.50 9.45
C PRO A 80 -19.04 0.85 8.10
N LEU A 81 -18.35 -0.29 8.10
CA LEU A 81 -17.99 -1.02 6.88
C LEU A 81 -18.85 -2.28 6.73
N THR A 82 -20.15 -2.10 6.55
CA THR A 82 -21.01 -3.19 6.08
C THR A 82 -21.12 -3.17 4.55
N MET A 83 -21.39 -4.32 3.94
CA MET A 83 -21.52 -4.42 2.47
C MET A 83 -22.60 -3.45 1.90
N PRO A 84 -23.79 -3.28 2.50
CA PRO A 84 -24.78 -2.34 2.01
C PRO A 84 -24.31 -0.87 2.08
N GLU A 85 -23.70 -0.48 3.20
CA GLU A 85 -23.20 0.89 3.43
C GLU A 85 -22.02 1.19 2.51
N ALA A 86 -21.06 0.27 2.38
CA ALA A 86 -19.93 0.42 1.47
C ALA A 86 -20.40 0.57 0.01
N LYS A 87 -21.41 -0.21 -0.43
CA LYS A 87 -22.01 -0.04 -1.76
C LYS A 87 -22.69 1.33 -1.93
N LYS A 88 -23.38 1.83 -0.91
CA LYS A 88 -23.99 3.17 -0.94
C LYS A 88 -22.90 4.22 -1.11
N ILE A 89 -21.89 4.22 -0.23
CA ILE A 89 -20.77 5.16 -0.25
C ILE A 89 -20.04 5.17 -1.59
N ILE A 90 -19.68 3.99 -2.11
CA ILE A 90 -18.99 3.89 -3.41
C ILE A 90 -19.87 4.41 -4.55
N ASN A 91 -21.20 4.15 -4.52
CA ASN A 91 -22.10 4.71 -5.53
C ASN A 91 -22.20 6.24 -5.43
N GLU A 92 -22.16 6.82 -4.26
CA GLU A 92 -22.12 8.28 -4.08
C GLU A 92 -20.81 8.87 -4.59
N ILE A 93 -19.67 8.25 -4.27
CA ILE A 93 -18.35 8.69 -4.73
C ILE A 93 -18.25 8.65 -6.27
N ILE A 94 -18.63 7.55 -6.92
CA ILE A 94 -18.50 7.45 -8.39
C ILE A 94 -19.39 8.44 -9.14
N ASN A 95 -20.44 8.98 -8.51
CA ASN A 95 -21.34 9.98 -9.06
C ASN A 95 -20.92 11.43 -8.75
N VAL A 96 -19.83 11.64 -7.99
CA VAL A 96 -19.27 13.00 -7.80
C VAL A 96 -18.88 13.58 -9.17
N PRO A 97 -19.37 14.77 -9.53
CA PRO A 97 -19.12 15.35 -10.84
C PRO A 97 -17.66 15.81 -10.96
N VAL A 98 -16.93 15.19 -11.90
CA VAL A 98 -15.58 15.60 -12.30
C VAL A 98 -15.57 15.78 -13.80
N ASP A 99 -14.97 16.88 -14.32
CA ASP A 99 -14.94 17.16 -15.76
C ASP A 99 -13.86 16.32 -16.49
N ASP A 100 -13.91 14.99 -16.30
CA ASP A 100 -12.96 14.05 -16.90
C ASP A 100 -13.56 13.14 -17.98
N ARG A 101 -14.88 13.17 -18.15
CA ARG A 101 -15.66 12.32 -19.07
C ARG A 101 -15.52 10.83 -18.80
N ILE A 102 -15.22 10.44 -17.57
CA ILE A 102 -15.15 9.03 -17.15
C ILE A 102 -16.43 8.68 -16.39
N GLU A 103 -17.10 7.65 -16.88
CA GLU A 103 -18.26 7.06 -16.21
C GLU A 103 -17.83 5.79 -15.47
N PHE A 104 -18.05 5.76 -14.16
CA PHE A 104 -17.80 4.58 -13.35
C PHE A 104 -19.09 3.81 -13.08
N LYS A 105 -18.95 2.47 -12.94
CA LYS A 105 -20.04 1.58 -12.57
C LYS A 105 -19.50 0.48 -11.66
N VAL A 106 -20.22 0.18 -10.56
CA VAL A 106 -19.91 -1.00 -9.72
C VAL A 106 -20.28 -2.26 -10.52
N LEU A 107 -19.30 -3.12 -10.76
CA LEU A 107 -19.48 -4.42 -11.41
C LEU A 107 -19.62 -5.54 -10.40
N GLN A 108 -18.83 -5.49 -9.33
CA GLN A 108 -18.80 -6.53 -8.30
C GLN A 108 -18.37 -5.92 -6.97
N ALA A 109 -18.89 -6.48 -5.88
CA ALA A 109 -18.40 -6.25 -4.53
C ALA A 109 -18.34 -7.60 -3.80
N SER A 110 -17.25 -7.86 -3.08
CA SER A 110 -17.04 -9.09 -2.31
C SER A 110 -16.28 -8.81 -1.04
N ASN A 111 -16.52 -9.57 0.00
CA ASN A 111 -15.69 -9.55 1.20
C ASN A 111 -14.29 -10.08 0.88
N ILE A 112 -13.29 -9.56 1.57
CA ILE A 112 -11.91 -10.02 1.56
C ILE A 112 -11.42 -10.11 3.01
N MET A 113 -10.42 -10.96 3.27
CA MET A 113 -9.86 -11.14 4.62
C MET A 113 -10.91 -11.59 5.65
N GLU A 114 -11.84 -12.49 5.26
CA GLU A 114 -12.93 -12.97 6.13
C GLU A 114 -12.43 -13.68 7.41
N GLU A 115 -11.18 -14.17 7.38
CA GLU A 115 -10.53 -14.85 8.52
C GLU A 115 -9.88 -13.88 9.51
N HIS A 116 -9.89 -12.56 9.22
CA HIS A 116 -9.35 -11.53 10.10
C HIS A 116 -10.45 -10.83 10.89
N ASP A 117 -10.14 -10.33 12.07
CA ASP A 117 -11.06 -9.59 12.95
C ASP A 117 -11.67 -8.35 12.27
N TYR A 118 -11.03 -7.86 11.20
CA TYR A 118 -11.48 -6.71 10.42
C TYR A 118 -11.54 -7.07 8.94
N PRO A 119 -12.66 -7.64 8.49
CA PRO A 119 -12.85 -7.98 7.08
C PRO A 119 -12.85 -6.72 6.22
N GLY A 120 -12.27 -6.83 5.06
CA GLY A 120 -12.31 -5.78 4.04
C GLY A 120 -13.37 -6.06 2.97
N ILE A 121 -13.62 -5.06 2.13
CA ILE A 121 -14.50 -5.18 0.97
C ILE A 121 -13.73 -4.80 -0.29
N ARG A 122 -13.73 -5.68 -1.27
CA ARG A 122 -13.18 -5.43 -2.61
C ARG A 122 -14.30 -5.02 -3.56
N PHE A 123 -14.15 -3.87 -4.19
CA PHE A 123 -14.96 -3.44 -5.32
C PHE A 123 -14.20 -3.61 -6.63
N THR A 124 -14.90 -4.13 -7.64
CA THR A 124 -14.46 -4.03 -9.03
C THR A 124 -15.34 -3.00 -9.72
N LEU A 125 -14.74 -1.92 -10.18
CA LEU A 125 -15.42 -0.88 -10.95
C LEU A 125 -15.08 -1.02 -12.43
N GLY A 126 -16.11 -0.90 -13.28
CA GLY A 126 -15.94 -0.61 -14.68
C GLY A 126 -15.83 0.89 -14.89
N ALA A 127 -14.85 1.31 -15.66
CA ALA A 127 -14.65 2.70 -16.07
C ALA A 127 -14.79 2.80 -17.58
N LYS A 128 -15.74 3.60 -18.05
CA LYS A 128 -15.92 3.91 -19.47
C LYS A 128 -15.35 5.30 -19.75
N PHE A 129 -14.38 5.36 -20.64
CA PHE A 129 -13.74 6.58 -21.09
C PHE A 129 -13.71 6.63 -22.61
N ASP A 130 -14.58 7.43 -23.22
CA ASP A 130 -14.78 7.49 -24.67
C ASP A 130 -15.11 6.08 -25.22
N LYS A 131 -14.24 5.51 -26.07
CA LYS A 131 -14.37 4.14 -26.63
C LYS A 131 -13.62 3.07 -25.83
N MET A 132 -13.00 3.45 -24.72
CA MET A 132 -12.21 2.55 -23.86
C MET A 132 -13.03 2.11 -22.66
N ASN A 133 -12.91 0.82 -22.32
CA ASN A 133 -13.46 0.26 -21.09
C ASN A 133 -12.32 -0.37 -20.30
N GLU A 134 -12.16 0.09 -19.07
CA GLU A 134 -11.17 -0.42 -18.12
C GLU A 134 -11.85 -0.96 -16.87
N ARG A 135 -11.13 -1.80 -16.14
CA ARG A 135 -11.54 -2.28 -14.81
C ARG A 135 -10.50 -1.90 -13.79
N ILE A 136 -10.94 -1.32 -12.70
CA ILE A 136 -10.10 -1.04 -11.55
C ILE A 136 -10.64 -1.78 -10.33
N LYS A 137 -9.76 -2.10 -9.39
CA LYS A 137 -10.11 -2.72 -8.12
C LYS A 137 -9.82 -1.74 -7.01
N ILE A 138 -10.68 -1.76 -6.00
CA ILE A 138 -10.55 -0.95 -4.80
C ILE A 138 -10.77 -1.85 -3.61
N ASP A 139 -9.77 -1.94 -2.76
CA ASP A 139 -9.81 -2.68 -1.51
C ASP A 139 -10.01 -1.67 -0.38
N ILE A 140 -11.04 -1.89 0.40
CA ILE A 140 -11.41 -1.05 1.53
C ILE A 140 -11.31 -1.90 2.79
N SER A 141 -10.40 -1.54 3.70
CA SER A 141 -10.30 -2.11 5.03
C SER A 141 -10.80 -1.14 6.10
N THR A 142 -10.87 -1.60 7.33
CA THR A 142 -11.15 -0.78 8.51
C THR A 142 -10.35 -1.29 9.69
N GLY A 143 -10.21 -0.46 10.73
CA GLY A 143 -9.52 -0.85 11.95
C GLY A 143 -8.01 -0.87 11.87
N ASP A 144 -7.42 -0.38 10.78
CA ASP A 144 -5.97 -0.24 10.67
C ASP A 144 -5.45 0.81 11.68
N VAL A 145 -4.33 0.52 12.29
CA VAL A 145 -3.65 1.44 13.22
C VAL A 145 -2.68 2.30 12.39
N ILE A 146 -2.83 3.62 12.51
CA ILE A 146 -1.99 4.59 11.80
C ILE A 146 -1.29 5.45 12.84
N THR A 147 0.01 5.36 12.95
CA THR A 147 0.80 5.99 14.00
C THR A 147 1.79 7.01 13.42
N PRO A 148 1.79 8.28 13.87
CA PRO A 148 0.88 8.83 14.88
C PRO A 148 -0.53 9.10 14.35
N ALA A 149 -0.71 9.39 13.05
CA ALA A 149 -1.98 9.65 12.40
C ALA A 149 -1.84 9.67 10.87
N ALA A 150 -2.98 9.53 10.17
CA ALA A 150 -3.05 9.77 8.73
C ALA A 150 -2.69 11.23 8.41
N VAL A 151 -2.01 11.43 7.27
CA VAL A 151 -1.55 12.75 6.84
C VAL A 151 -2.33 13.23 5.62
N MET A 152 -2.57 14.54 5.54
CA MET A 152 -3.11 15.15 4.33
C MET A 152 -1.98 15.27 3.30
N TYR A 153 -2.13 14.57 2.20
CA TYR A 153 -1.13 14.47 1.14
C TYR A 153 -1.62 15.18 -0.12
N SER A 154 -0.71 15.92 -0.76
CA SER A 154 -0.94 16.57 -2.05
C SER A 154 -0.60 15.62 -3.17
N TYR A 155 -1.54 14.74 -3.53
CA TYR A 155 -1.36 13.72 -4.54
C TYR A 155 -1.26 14.35 -5.94
N LYS A 156 -0.08 14.30 -6.57
CA LYS A 156 0.15 14.85 -7.91
C LYS A 156 -0.48 13.94 -8.97
N LEU A 157 -1.32 14.51 -9.82
CA LEU A 157 -1.99 13.75 -10.87
C LEU A 157 -1.09 13.55 -12.09
N MET A 158 -1.10 12.33 -12.63
CA MET A 158 -0.40 11.99 -13.86
C MET A 158 -0.91 12.85 -15.02
N PHE A 159 -0.01 13.36 -15.84
CA PHE A 159 -0.30 14.18 -17.01
C PHE A 159 -0.94 15.55 -16.74
N GLU A 160 -1.00 16.01 -15.49
CA GLU A 160 -1.55 17.31 -15.12
C GLU A 160 -0.63 18.06 -14.12
N GLU A 161 -0.62 19.37 -14.20
CA GLU A 161 0.18 20.23 -13.30
C GLU A 161 -0.60 20.60 -12.02
N ARG A 162 -1.47 19.71 -11.57
CA ARG A 162 -2.28 19.91 -10.37
C ARG A 162 -2.24 18.69 -9.47
N SER A 163 -2.54 18.92 -8.20
CA SER A 163 -2.66 17.88 -7.19
C SER A 163 -4.06 17.88 -6.58
N ILE A 164 -4.42 16.77 -5.97
CA ILE A 164 -5.63 16.61 -5.18
C ILE A 164 -5.30 16.36 -3.71
N PRO A 165 -6.03 16.96 -2.75
CA PRO A 165 -5.83 16.66 -1.34
C PRO A 165 -6.49 15.34 -0.99
N ILE A 166 -5.74 14.39 -0.44
CA ILE A 166 -6.26 13.10 0.02
C ILE A 166 -5.53 12.67 1.29
N TYR A 167 -6.25 12.05 2.22
CA TYR A 167 -5.60 11.44 3.37
C TYR A 167 -4.84 10.18 2.95
N THR A 168 -3.65 10.00 3.50
CA THR A 168 -2.80 8.82 3.26
C THR A 168 -2.22 8.31 4.57
N TYR A 169 -1.70 7.11 4.56
CA TYR A 169 -0.73 6.71 5.57
C TYR A 169 0.44 7.69 5.58
N ASN A 170 1.03 7.88 6.75
CA ASN A 170 2.38 8.40 6.84
C ASN A 170 3.38 7.33 6.38
N ILE A 171 4.60 7.74 6.08
CA ILE A 171 5.63 6.85 5.55
C ILE A 171 6.04 5.77 6.56
N GLU A 172 6.02 6.11 7.84
CA GLU A 172 6.41 5.21 8.93
C GLU A 172 5.41 4.07 9.08
N THR A 173 4.09 4.35 9.09
CA THR A 173 3.07 3.29 9.11
C THR A 173 3.15 2.41 7.86
N LEU A 174 3.41 3.01 6.70
CA LEU A 174 3.57 2.26 5.45
C LEU A 174 4.74 1.27 5.51
N LEU A 175 5.89 1.71 6.02
CA LEU A 175 7.07 0.86 6.21
C LEU A 175 6.87 -0.18 7.31
N ALA A 176 6.23 0.20 8.41
CA ALA A 176 5.93 -0.68 9.53
C ALA A 176 5.05 -1.87 9.11
N GLU A 177 3.97 -1.63 8.34
CA GLU A 177 3.13 -2.71 7.83
C GLU A 177 3.89 -3.68 6.91
N LYS A 178 4.84 -3.16 6.09
CA LYS A 178 5.64 -3.99 5.20
C LYS A 178 6.65 -4.83 5.96
N LEU A 179 7.34 -4.22 6.91
CA LEU A 179 8.32 -4.91 7.75
C LEU A 179 7.65 -6.00 8.61
N GLU A 180 6.51 -5.68 9.22
CA GLU A 180 5.72 -6.65 9.98
C GLU A 180 5.25 -7.82 9.08
N THR A 181 4.81 -7.53 7.86
CA THR A 181 4.41 -8.58 6.91
C THR A 181 5.58 -9.47 6.51
N VAL A 182 6.79 -8.94 6.39
CA VAL A 182 8.02 -9.73 6.15
C VAL A 182 8.27 -10.65 7.34
N MET A 183 8.21 -10.12 8.56
CA MET A 183 8.40 -10.87 9.79
C MET A 183 7.36 -11.99 9.96
N ALA A 184 6.08 -11.63 9.87
CA ALA A 184 4.98 -12.55 10.13
C ALA A 184 4.90 -13.71 9.11
N ARG A 185 5.29 -13.48 7.86
CA ARG A 185 5.25 -14.49 6.81
C ARG A 185 6.52 -15.30 6.66
N GLY A 186 7.67 -14.76 7.08
CA GLY A 186 8.96 -15.43 6.98
C GLY A 186 9.20 -15.99 5.57
N THR A 187 9.68 -17.22 5.47
CA THR A 187 9.95 -17.91 4.20
C THR A 187 8.69 -18.28 3.38
N ALA A 188 7.49 -18.19 3.97
CA ALA A 188 6.23 -18.35 3.25
C ALA A 188 5.75 -17.06 2.56
N ASN A 189 6.54 -15.99 2.61
CA ASN A 189 6.18 -14.70 2.03
C ASN A 189 6.29 -14.73 0.50
N THR A 190 5.17 -14.62 -0.19
CA THR A 190 5.09 -14.48 -1.67
C THR A 190 5.01 -13.02 -2.12
N ARG A 191 5.05 -12.06 -1.19
CA ARG A 191 4.86 -10.62 -1.46
C ARG A 191 6.20 -9.92 -1.72
N MET A 192 6.89 -10.30 -2.79
CA MET A 192 8.18 -9.70 -3.18
C MET A 192 8.12 -8.17 -3.37
N ARG A 193 6.92 -7.64 -3.58
CA ARG A 193 6.68 -6.19 -3.63
C ARG A 193 7.01 -5.47 -2.33
N ASP A 194 6.82 -6.11 -1.17
CA ASP A 194 7.09 -5.46 0.11
C ASP A 194 8.59 -5.24 0.30
N PHE A 195 9.43 -6.19 -0.10
CA PHE A 195 10.90 -6.02 -0.11
C PHE A 195 11.34 -4.92 -1.08
N TYR A 196 10.76 -4.88 -2.28
CA TYR A 196 11.02 -3.83 -3.26
C TYR A 196 10.62 -2.45 -2.71
N ASP A 197 9.40 -2.33 -2.19
CA ASP A 197 8.86 -1.08 -1.66
C ASP A 197 9.69 -0.56 -0.48
N ILE A 198 10.14 -1.44 0.44
CA ILE A 198 11.08 -1.08 1.52
C ILE A 198 12.35 -0.48 0.94
N HIS A 199 12.97 -1.17 -0.04
CA HIS A 199 14.22 -0.70 -0.64
C HIS A 199 14.08 0.69 -1.26
N VAL A 200 13.09 0.88 -2.13
CA VAL A 200 12.95 2.14 -2.89
C VAL A 200 12.54 3.31 -2.00
N ILE A 201 11.74 3.07 -0.95
CA ILE A 201 11.37 4.11 0.03
C ILE A 201 12.59 4.51 0.84
N LEU A 202 13.39 3.58 1.32
CA LEU A 202 14.62 3.89 2.06
C LEU A 202 15.65 4.65 1.20
N GLU A 203 15.73 4.35 -0.10
CA GLU A 203 16.67 5.05 -0.98
C GLU A 203 16.21 6.47 -1.33
N GLN A 204 14.91 6.73 -1.44
CA GLN A 204 14.39 8.00 -1.92
C GLN A 204 13.85 8.92 -0.81
N GLU A 205 13.30 8.36 0.26
CA GLU A 205 12.58 9.08 1.30
C GLU A 205 13.24 8.98 2.68
N LYS A 206 14.47 8.50 2.75
CA LYS A 206 15.18 8.25 4.02
C LYS A 206 15.14 9.45 4.98
N ASP A 207 15.34 10.65 4.45
CA ASP A 207 15.41 11.89 5.25
C ASP A 207 14.02 12.33 5.75
N SER A 208 12.95 11.78 5.21
CA SER A 208 11.55 12.03 5.60
C SER A 208 11.08 11.12 6.73
N ILE A 209 11.85 10.07 7.07
CA ILE A 209 11.46 9.05 8.05
C ILE A 209 11.86 9.50 9.46
N LEU A 210 10.85 9.61 10.35
CA LEU A 210 11.07 9.87 11.77
C LEU A 210 11.17 8.54 12.52
N ILE A 211 12.38 8.19 12.98
CA ILE A 211 12.67 6.87 13.57
C ILE A 211 11.75 6.55 14.77
N GLU A 212 11.53 7.50 15.66
CA GLU A 212 10.62 7.32 16.80
C GLU A 212 9.19 6.97 16.37
N ASN A 213 8.70 7.61 15.29
CA ASN A 213 7.37 7.29 14.74
C ASN A 213 7.36 5.92 14.07
N LEU A 214 8.45 5.54 13.38
CA LEU A 214 8.59 4.24 12.75
C LEU A 214 8.57 3.11 13.80
N GLN A 215 9.30 3.25 14.89
CA GLN A 215 9.31 2.29 16.00
C GLN A 215 7.91 2.14 16.63
N LYS A 216 7.27 3.26 16.94
CA LYS A 216 5.88 3.26 17.47
C LYS A 216 4.89 2.64 16.49
N ALA A 217 5.02 2.93 15.18
CA ALA A 217 4.15 2.37 14.15
C ALA A 217 4.34 0.86 14.01
N PHE A 218 5.58 0.37 14.08
CA PHE A 218 5.87 -1.04 13.99
C PHE A 218 5.32 -1.81 15.19
N LEU A 219 5.54 -1.31 16.40
CA LEU A 219 5.00 -1.92 17.61
C LEU A 219 3.47 -1.94 17.58
N ALA A 220 2.83 -0.82 17.26
CA ALA A 220 1.36 -0.72 17.17
C ALA A 220 0.77 -1.65 16.10
N THR A 221 1.46 -1.81 14.96
CA THR A 221 1.08 -2.75 13.89
C THR A 221 1.22 -4.19 14.37
N SER A 222 2.32 -4.53 15.03
CA SER A 222 2.58 -5.88 15.57
C SER A 222 1.60 -6.26 16.67
N GLN A 223 1.28 -5.34 17.57
CA GLN A 223 0.23 -5.54 18.60
C GLN A 223 -1.12 -5.79 17.93
N LYS A 224 -1.49 -4.98 16.95
CA LYS A 224 -2.75 -5.11 16.23
C LYS A 224 -2.90 -6.45 15.50
N ARG A 225 -1.79 -7.02 15.01
CA ARG A 225 -1.75 -8.27 14.24
C ARG A 225 -1.33 -9.48 15.07
N ASP A 226 -1.18 -9.31 16.39
CA ASP A 226 -0.76 -10.37 17.32
C ASP A 226 0.59 -11.01 16.95
N THR A 227 1.53 -10.19 16.45
CA THR A 227 2.84 -10.64 15.98
C THR A 227 4.00 -10.13 16.84
N VAL A 228 3.73 -9.48 17.98
CA VAL A 228 4.76 -8.97 18.91
C VAL A 228 5.73 -10.07 19.33
N HIS A 229 5.23 -11.28 19.57
CA HIS A 229 6.03 -12.45 19.97
C HIS A 229 7.08 -12.87 18.94
N LEU A 230 7.02 -12.39 17.70
CA LEU A 230 8.01 -12.65 16.66
C LEU A 230 9.17 -11.65 16.67
N ILE A 231 9.01 -10.48 17.29
CA ILE A 231 10.00 -9.41 17.26
C ILE A 231 11.38 -9.88 17.78
N PRO A 232 11.49 -10.62 18.91
CA PRO A 232 12.80 -11.09 19.40
C PRO A 232 13.52 -12.03 18.43
N ARG A 233 12.77 -12.69 17.54
CA ARG A 233 13.28 -13.65 16.56
C ARG A 233 13.45 -13.07 15.17
N PHE A 234 13.27 -11.76 14.99
CA PHE A 234 13.18 -11.21 13.65
C PHE A 234 14.48 -11.37 12.85
N TYR A 235 15.62 -11.25 13.46
CA TYR A 235 16.92 -11.47 12.80
C TYR A 235 17.12 -12.94 12.39
N GLU A 236 16.64 -13.89 13.18
CA GLU A 236 16.62 -15.32 12.81
C GLU A 236 15.74 -15.54 11.58
N ILE A 237 14.54 -14.91 11.57
CA ILE A 237 13.61 -14.97 10.43
C ILE A 237 14.26 -14.36 9.17
N LEU A 238 14.99 -13.25 9.28
CA LEU A 238 15.71 -12.66 8.15
C LEU A 238 16.81 -13.57 7.63
N ASP A 239 17.53 -14.27 8.50
CA ASP A 239 18.54 -15.24 8.09
C ASP A 239 17.91 -16.44 7.35
N GLU A 240 16.78 -16.96 7.84
CA GLU A 240 16.01 -18.00 7.15
C GLU A 240 15.55 -17.53 5.76
N ILE A 241 15.05 -16.30 5.65
CA ILE A 241 14.65 -15.67 4.38
C ILE A 241 15.85 -15.56 3.43
N ASN A 242 17.01 -15.11 3.92
CA ASN A 242 18.23 -14.96 3.13
C ASN A 242 18.76 -16.30 2.59
N GLN A 243 18.60 -17.39 3.35
CA GLN A 243 19.03 -18.73 2.95
C GLN A 243 18.02 -19.46 2.05
N SER A 244 16.84 -18.90 1.82
CA SER A 244 15.77 -19.55 1.07
C SER A 244 15.94 -19.39 -0.44
N GLU A 245 16.38 -20.45 -1.13
CA GLU A 245 16.43 -20.51 -2.60
C GLU A 245 15.05 -20.29 -3.25
N LEU A 246 13.98 -20.66 -2.55
CA LEU A 246 12.60 -20.44 -3.01
C LEU A 246 12.29 -18.95 -3.11
N MET A 247 12.64 -18.17 -2.07
CA MET A 247 12.38 -16.74 -2.05
C MET A 247 13.24 -15.99 -3.08
N GLU A 248 14.49 -16.36 -3.25
CA GLU A 248 15.33 -15.79 -4.32
C GLU A 248 14.75 -16.09 -5.72
N ARG A 249 14.24 -17.31 -5.93
CA ARG A 249 13.54 -17.65 -7.18
C ARG A 249 12.28 -16.82 -7.38
N ASP A 250 11.48 -16.60 -6.32
CA ASP A 250 10.26 -15.81 -6.37
C ASP A 250 10.57 -14.33 -6.60
N TRP A 251 11.67 -13.81 -6.02
CA TRP A 251 12.20 -12.49 -6.36
C TRP A 251 12.57 -12.38 -7.84
N ASN A 252 13.30 -13.35 -8.38
CA ASN A 252 13.68 -13.35 -9.79
C ASN A 252 12.46 -13.42 -10.72
N ASN A 253 11.42 -14.17 -10.36
CA ASN A 253 10.15 -14.21 -11.06
C ASN A 253 9.44 -12.85 -10.99
N PHE A 254 9.38 -12.21 -9.82
CA PHE A 254 8.82 -10.88 -9.63
C PHE A 254 9.56 -9.84 -10.48
N LYS A 255 10.89 -9.84 -10.44
CA LYS A 255 11.76 -8.96 -11.22
C LYS A 255 11.51 -9.09 -12.72
N ASN A 256 11.47 -10.30 -13.25
CA ASN A 256 11.24 -10.56 -14.67
C ASN A 256 9.86 -10.10 -15.16
N ASN A 257 8.87 -10.09 -14.27
CA ASN A 257 7.51 -9.65 -14.58
C ASN A 257 7.22 -8.17 -14.25
N SER A 258 8.24 -7.45 -13.72
CA SER A 258 8.07 -6.08 -13.23
C SER A 258 9.06 -5.14 -13.93
N PHE A 259 8.57 -4.37 -14.90
CA PHE A 259 9.41 -3.47 -15.71
C PHE A 259 10.15 -2.39 -14.91
N PHE A 260 9.76 -2.15 -13.67
CA PHE A 260 10.28 -1.10 -12.80
C PHE A 260 11.39 -1.58 -11.85
N VAL A 261 11.60 -2.87 -11.68
CA VAL A 261 12.59 -3.41 -10.72
C VAL A 261 14.03 -3.21 -11.21
N GLY A 262 14.23 -3.17 -12.52
CA GLY A 262 15.53 -2.88 -13.12
C GLY A 262 16.61 -3.92 -12.78
N ALA A 263 17.80 -3.45 -12.38
CA ALA A 263 18.95 -4.30 -12.10
C ALA A 263 18.97 -4.84 -10.65
N LEU A 264 18.07 -4.40 -9.76
CA LEU A 264 18.06 -4.79 -8.34
C LEU A 264 18.18 -6.31 -8.17
N THR A 265 19.02 -6.71 -7.23
CA THR A 265 19.21 -8.10 -6.84
C THR A 265 18.40 -8.44 -5.59
N TRP A 266 18.25 -9.74 -5.31
CA TRP A 266 17.66 -10.20 -4.05
C TRP A 266 18.42 -9.68 -2.84
N GLN A 267 19.76 -9.68 -2.92
CA GLN A 267 20.62 -9.20 -1.86
C GLN A 267 20.43 -7.69 -1.55
N ASP A 268 20.23 -6.85 -2.59
CA ASP A 268 20.03 -5.41 -2.39
C ASP A 268 18.77 -5.13 -1.54
N VAL A 269 17.68 -5.83 -1.82
CA VAL A 269 16.43 -5.62 -1.07
C VAL A 269 16.47 -6.24 0.33
N LEU A 270 17.21 -7.33 0.53
CA LEU A 270 17.45 -7.91 1.85
C LEU A 270 18.29 -6.97 2.73
N ILE A 271 19.36 -6.37 2.20
CA ILE A 271 20.16 -5.38 2.90
C ILE A 271 19.28 -4.21 3.37
N SER A 272 18.40 -3.72 2.50
CA SER A 272 17.49 -2.64 2.85
C SER A 272 16.46 -3.06 3.91
N THR A 273 15.96 -4.29 3.84
CA THR A 273 15.04 -4.84 4.85
C THR A 273 15.72 -4.99 6.20
N SER A 274 16.96 -5.50 6.24
CA SER A 274 17.76 -5.59 7.47
C SER A 274 18.04 -4.20 8.07
N LYS A 275 18.37 -3.23 7.22
CA LYS A 275 18.59 -1.84 7.67
C LYS A 275 17.32 -1.21 8.23
N LEU A 276 16.16 -1.46 7.63
CA LEU A 276 14.88 -1.00 8.18
C LEU A 276 14.62 -1.65 9.54
N ALA A 277 14.89 -2.95 9.69
CA ALA A 277 14.77 -3.66 10.95
C ALA A 277 15.67 -3.07 12.05
N GLU A 278 16.94 -2.78 11.74
CA GLU A 278 17.87 -2.11 12.66
C GLU A 278 17.37 -0.75 13.15
N LEU A 279 16.73 0.04 12.27
CA LEU A 279 16.14 1.33 12.63
C LEU A 279 14.87 1.22 13.47
N THR A 280 14.18 0.07 13.35
CA THR A 280 12.82 -0.11 13.89
C THR A 280 12.82 -0.89 15.17
N ILE A 281 13.68 -1.91 15.29
CA ILE A 281 13.69 -2.87 16.39
C ILE A 281 14.81 -2.50 17.35
N ASP A 282 14.50 -1.76 18.41
CA ASP A 282 15.38 -1.62 19.55
C ASP A 282 15.20 -2.84 20.48
N THR A 283 16.09 -3.82 20.29
CA THR A 283 16.03 -5.09 21.02
C THR A 283 16.14 -4.94 22.53
N GLN A 284 16.72 -3.86 23.05
CA GLN A 284 16.88 -3.65 24.49
C GLN A 284 15.60 -3.10 25.13
N GLU A 285 14.96 -2.09 24.53
CA GLU A 285 13.70 -1.54 25.05
C GLU A 285 12.52 -2.51 24.92
N MET A 286 12.46 -3.28 23.81
CA MET A 286 11.36 -4.22 23.57
C MET A 286 11.43 -5.47 24.48
N THR A 287 12.64 -5.91 24.84
CA THR A 287 12.81 -7.02 25.81
C THR A 287 12.38 -6.59 27.23
N MET A 288 12.67 -5.35 27.61
CA MET A 288 12.25 -4.84 28.93
C MET A 288 10.73 -4.67 29.04
N GLN A 289 10.06 -4.21 27.97
CA GLN A 289 8.59 -4.09 27.95
C GLN A 289 7.87 -5.44 27.98
N SER A 290 8.39 -6.45 27.28
CA SER A 290 7.81 -7.80 27.34
C SER A 290 8.00 -8.47 28.71
N GLU A 291 9.12 -8.22 29.39
CA GLU A 291 9.34 -8.72 30.75
C GLU A 291 8.47 -7.99 31.80
N GLU A 292 8.19 -6.72 31.62
CA GLU A 292 7.29 -5.96 32.49
C GLU A 292 5.81 -6.39 32.29
N GLU A 293 5.35 -6.62 31.08
CA GLU A 293 3.99 -7.12 30.78
C GLU A 293 3.79 -8.55 31.30
N GLU A 294 4.77 -9.46 31.15
CA GLU A 294 4.71 -10.81 31.72
C GLU A 294 4.68 -10.77 33.27
N GLN A 295 5.39 -9.85 33.89
CA GLN A 295 5.37 -9.70 35.35
C GLN A 295 4.07 -9.10 35.87
N GLU A 296 3.43 -8.19 35.13
CA GLU A 296 2.12 -7.65 35.48
C GLU A 296 1.00 -8.70 35.29
N GLU A 297 1.02 -9.49 34.21
CA GLU A 297 0.06 -10.60 34.05
C GLU A 297 0.23 -11.68 35.13
N PHE A 298 1.46 -12.02 35.48
CA PHE A 298 1.71 -12.99 36.55
C PHE A 298 1.31 -12.44 37.95
N GLY A 299 1.46 -11.14 38.16
CA GLY A 299 1.04 -10.46 39.38
C GLY A 299 -0.48 -10.40 39.54
N MET A 300 -1.22 -10.21 38.42
CA MET A 300 -2.69 -10.22 38.44
C MET A 300 -3.32 -11.62 38.56
N ALA A 301 -2.61 -12.67 38.16
CA ALA A 301 -3.08 -14.04 38.25
C ALA A 301 -2.92 -14.63 39.67
N MET A 302 -2.20 -13.94 40.58
CA MET A 302 -2.00 -14.39 41.95
C MET A 302 -2.87 -13.63 42.99
N VAL A 303 -3.73 -12.73 42.58
CA VAL A 303 -4.69 -12.02 43.44
C VAL A 303 -6.12 -12.50 43.14
#